data_3fd17206b5ede4a0c8e5983bb36f8bd6
#
_entry.id   3fd17206b5ede4a0c8e5983bb36f8bd6
#
_cell.length_a   1.000
_cell.length_b   1.000
_cell.length_c   1.000
_cell.angle_alpha   90.00
_cell.angle_beta   90.00
_cell.angle_gamma   90.00
#
_symmetry.space_group_name_H-M   'P 1'
#
loop_
_entity.id
_entity.type
_entity.pdbx_description
1 polymer ?
#
loop_
_entity_poly.entity_id
_entity_poly.type
_entity_poly.pdbx_seq_one_letter_code
_entity_poly.pdbx_strand_id
1 'polypeptide(L)' 'MRLIVYDVEVFAFDWIVVFKDVETGTHTVIHNDSEALRECLFDDGIYVGFNSK' A
#
# COMPACT_ATOMS: atom_id res chain seq x y z
N MET A 1 0.56 17.22 3.79
CA MET A 1 0.40 16.29 2.68
C MET A 1 1.39 15.16 2.82
N ARG A 2 0.94 13.93 2.67
CA ARG A 2 1.80 12.77 2.84
C ARG A 2 2.01 12.10 1.50
N LEU A 3 3.23 11.69 1.25
CA LEU A 3 3.57 10.95 0.05
C LEU A 3 3.73 9.50 0.41
N ILE A 4 2.93 8.65 -0.21
CA ILE A 4 2.94 7.23 0.09
C ILE A 4 3.22 6.47 -1.18
N VAL A 5 4.27 5.66 -1.13
CA VAL A 5 4.64 4.80 -2.25
C VAL A 5 4.08 3.43 -1.98
N TYR A 6 3.45 2.83 -2.97
CA TYR A 6 2.90 1.51 -2.78
C TYR A 6 3.36 0.56 -3.88
N ASP A 7 3.38 -0.71 -3.54
CA ASP A 7 3.75 -1.78 -4.45
C ASP A 7 2.77 -2.91 -4.25
N VAL A 8 2.31 -3.51 -5.34
CA VAL A 8 1.31 -4.57 -5.28
C VAL A 8 1.86 -5.79 -5.98
N GLU A 9 1.74 -6.94 -5.32
CA GLU A 9 2.08 -8.22 -5.93
C GLU A 9 0.90 -9.15 -5.83
N VAL A 10 0.55 -9.77 -6.95
CA VAL A 10 -0.60 -10.65 -7.01
C VAL A 10 -0.11 -12.04 -7.37
N PHE A 11 -0.52 -13.02 -6.58
CA PHE A 11 -0.20 -14.42 -6.83
C PHE A 11 -1.48 -15.15 -7.21
N ALA A 12 -1.36 -16.46 -7.44
CA ALA A 12 -2.51 -17.23 -7.88
C ALA A 12 -3.67 -17.15 -6.89
N PHE A 13 -3.37 -17.19 -5.61
CA PHE A 13 -4.40 -17.19 -4.58
C PHE A 13 -4.17 -16.13 -3.51
N ASP A 14 -3.14 -15.32 -3.66
CA ASP A 14 -2.75 -14.33 -2.66
C ASP A 14 -2.48 -13.01 -3.30
N TRP A 15 -2.49 -11.97 -2.49
CA TRP A 15 -2.01 -10.66 -2.95
C TRP A 15 -1.41 -9.94 -1.75
N ILE A 16 -0.44 -9.08 -2.03
CA ILE A 16 0.25 -8.31 -1.01
C ILE A 16 0.37 -6.88 -1.50
N VAL A 17 0.07 -5.95 -0.60
CA VAL A 17 0.27 -4.53 -0.87
C VAL A 17 1.17 -3.97 0.20
N VAL A 18 2.20 -3.26 -0.22
CA VAL A 18 3.11 -2.63 0.72
C VAL A 18 3.01 -1.13 0.52
N PHE A 19 2.74 -0.42 1.59
CA PHE A 19 2.72 1.04 1.60
C PHE A 19 3.92 1.54 2.37
N LYS A 20 4.58 2.54 1.83
CA LYS A 20 5.70 3.16 2.53
C LYS A 20 5.46 4.64 2.61
N ASP A 21 5.41 5.17 3.83
CA ASP A 21 5.30 6.60 4.06
C ASP A 21 6.69 7.20 3.96
N VAL A 22 6.89 8.02 2.95
CA VAL A 22 8.21 8.57 2.68
C VAL A 22 8.66 9.51 3.77
N GLU A 23 7.73 10.20 4.41
CA GLU A 23 8.09 11.19 5.42
C GLU A 23 8.55 10.54 6.71
N THR A 24 7.86 9.50 7.13
CA THR A 24 8.18 8.88 8.41
C THR A 24 9.00 7.62 8.26
N GLY A 25 9.06 7.06 7.06
CA GLY A 25 9.76 5.80 6.85
C GLY A 25 8.96 4.60 7.30
N THR A 26 7.70 4.78 7.62
CA THR A 26 6.87 3.69 8.11
C THR A 26 6.45 2.79 6.96
N HIS A 27 6.48 1.49 7.20
CA HIS A 27 6.02 0.50 6.24
C HIS A 27 4.76 -0.15 6.75
N THR A 28 3.83 -0.37 5.85
CA THR A 28 2.61 -1.10 6.16
C THR A 28 2.44 -2.18 5.12
N VAL A 29 2.28 -3.42 5.57
CA VAL A 29 2.11 -4.56 4.68
C VAL A 29 0.72 -5.13 4.90
N ILE A 30 -0.02 -5.30 3.79
CA ILE A 30 -1.36 -5.86 3.83
C ILE A 30 -1.37 -7.10 2.96
N HIS A 31 -1.83 -8.20 3.55
CA HIS A 31 -1.83 -9.49 2.86
C HIS A 31 -3.24 -10.06 2.94
N ASN A 32 -3.91 -10.12 1.79
CA ASN A 32 -5.23 -10.73 1.68
C ASN A 32 -6.26 -10.11 2.63
N ASP A 33 -6.11 -8.81 2.93
CA ASP A 33 -6.99 -8.16 3.87
C ASP A 33 -7.56 -6.92 3.22
N SER A 34 -8.71 -7.08 2.57
CA SER A 34 -9.28 -5.96 1.83
C SER A 34 -9.83 -4.89 2.74
N GLU A 35 -10.21 -5.23 3.96
CA GLU A 35 -10.70 -4.22 4.89
C GLU A 35 -9.57 -3.30 5.32
N ALA A 36 -8.43 -3.88 5.65
CA ALA A 36 -7.29 -3.06 6.02
C ALA A 36 -6.84 -2.20 4.85
N LEU A 37 -6.89 -2.74 3.64
CA LEU A 37 -6.53 -1.98 2.46
C LEU A 37 -7.46 -0.79 2.28
N ARG A 38 -8.75 -1.01 2.47
CA ARG A 38 -9.71 0.06 2.32
C ARG A 38 -9.47 1.17 3.34
N GLU A 39 -9.16 0.78 4.57
CA GLU A 39 -8.90 1.78 5.60
C GLU A 39 -7.66 2.59 5.30
N CYS A 40 -6.64 1.94 4.76
CA CYS A 40 -5.44 2.67 4.37
C CYS A 40 -5.73 3.68 3.26
N LEU A 41 -6.56 3.30 2.32
CA LEU A 41 -6.83 4.18 1.18
C LEU A 41 -7.71 5.36 1.53
N PHE A 42 -8.34 5.34 2.69
CA PHE A 42 -9.14 6.46 3.14
C PHE A 42 -8.31 7.58 3.75
N ASP A 43 -7.03 7.32 4.03
CA ASP A 43 -6.18 8.36 4.58
C ASP A 43 -5.90 9.43 3.54
N ASP A 44 -5.75 10.67 4.02
CA ASP A 44 -5.33 11.76 3.16
C ASP A 44 -3.89 11.55 2.77
N GLY A 45 -3.62 11.65 1.48
CA GLY A 45 -2.25 11.49 1.03
C GLY A 45 -2.20 11.29 -0.45
N ILE A 46 -1.01 11.38 -0.99
CA ILE A 46 -0.77 11.13 -2.40
C ILE A 46 -0.16 9.74 -2.52
N TYR A 47 -0.79 8.91 -3.32
CA TYR A 47 -0.34 7.53 -3.49
C TYR A 47 0.33 7.39 -4.84
N VAL A 48 1.57 6.91 -4.84
CA VAL A 48 2.33 6.71 -6.06
C VAL A 48 2.61 5.24 -6.24
N GLY A 49 2.13 4.69 -7.32
CA GLY A 49 2.37 3.29 -7.64
C GLY A 49 3.78 3.10 -8.14
N PHE A 50 4.41 2.00 -7.70
CA PHE A 50 5.78 1.76 -8.04
C PHE A 50 5.87 0.41 -8.70
N ASN A 51 6.01 0.35 -9.96
CA ASN A 51 6.25 -0.82 -10.72
C ASN A 51 5.46 -2.03 -10.32
N SER A 52 4.34 -2.16 -10.71
CA SER A 52 3.65 -3.39 -10.45
C SER A 52 3.63 -4.20 -11.70
N LYS A 53 3.66 -5.44 -11.54
CA LYS A 53 3.61 -6.30 -12.67
C LYS A 53 2.28 -6.86 -12.88
#